data_2a07173a42d08ad88e7987948099dd2f
#
_entry.id   2a07173a42d08ad88e7987948099dd2f
#
_cell.length_a   1.000
_cell.length_b   1.000
_cell.length_c   1.000
_cell.angle_alpha   90.00
_cell.angle_beta   90.00
_cell.angle_gamma   90.00
#
_symmetry.space_group_name_H-M   'P 1'
#
loop_
_entity.id
_entity.type
_entity.pdbx_description
1 polymer ?
#
loop_
_entity_poly.entity_id
_entity_poly.type
_entity_poly.pdbx_seq_one_letter_code
_entity_poly.pdbx_strand_id
1 'polypeptide(L)'
;MLSSLYNKSEDSSVKDIHIIKYFYDKFQINPFEFSFMKNNFCQISKNLKESLLKIDYNLIKTKQSFDTEKSGSTVCIGFLNSKNLILVNIGDSRAILCSCNSQNIWKSSQLTKDHKPKDKSEYKRIISSGGTVSRMINIENNDEEIGPYRVWDKTQDKGPGLAMSRSIGDAQAKTLGVLAEPDIFEYTLNESDKFIVCATDGVWEYLSNDDVMETIKDIYENNGKAEEACEMIVKRASLEWRKENNKTMDDISCVIIFLNVK
;
A
#
# COMPACT_ATOMS: atom_id res chain seq x y z
N MET A 1 18.82 -1.79 -7.64
CA MET A 1 19.79 -1.41 -6.59
C MET A 1 19.40 -1.91 -5.18
N LEU A 2 18.31 -2.68 -5.03
CA LEU A 2 17.89 -3.30 -3.77
C LEU A 2 18.30 -4.78 -3.64
N SER A 3 18.70 -5.43 -4.73
CA SER A 3 19.10 -6.85 -4.73
C SER A 3 20.49 -7.14 -4.15
N SER A 4 21.34 -6.13 -3.96
CA SER A 4 22.72 -6.31 -3.45
C SER A 4 22.85 -6.30 -1.92
N LEU A 5 21.78 -6.07 -1.19
CA LEU A 5 21.81 -6.02 0.29
C LEU A 5 21.42 -7.35 0.96
N TYR A 6 21.08 -8.38 0.17
CA TYR A 6 20.49 -9.62 0.70
C TYR A 6 21.48 -10.78 0.92
N ASN A 7 22.76 -10.61 0.66
CA ASN A 7 23.75 -11.66 0.87
C ASN A 7 24.76 -11.29 1.95
N LYS A 8 24.52 -11.75 3.16
CA LYS A 8 25.45 -12.27 4.20
C LYS A 8 24.95 -11.98 5.62
N SER A 9 24.25 -12.92 6.22
CA SER A 9 24.44 -13.40 7.60
C SER A 9 23.40 -14.47 7.93
N GLU A 10 23.86 -15.60 8.41
CA GLU A 10 23.03 -16.74 8.85
C GLU A 10 22.44 -16.52 10.26
N ASP A 11 22.58 -15.35 10.83
CA ASP A 11 22.07 -15.00 12.16
C ASP A 11 20.80 -14.13 12.02
N SER A 12 19.65 -14.68 12.44
CA SER A 12 18.34 -13.99 12.36
C SER A 12 18.27 -12.66 13.10
N SER A 13 19.12 -12.46 14.11
CA SER A 13 19.22 -11.22 14.88
C SER A 13 19.82 -10.06 14.07
N VAL A 14 20.62 -10.36 13.03
CA VAL A 14 21.32 -9.36 12.22
C VAL A 14 20.43 -8.82 11.10
N LYS A 15 19.43 -9.58 10.61
CA LYS A 15 18.51 -9.12 9.56
C LYS A 15 17.62 -7.96 10.03
N ASP A 16 17.17 -8.01 11.27
CA ASP A 16 16.38 -6.94 11.88
C ASP A 16 17.15 -5.63 11.99
N ILE A 17 18.46 -5.69 12.22
CA ILE A 17 19.32 -4.51 12.39
C ILE A 17 19.50 -3.74 11.07
N HIS A 18 19.54 -4.40 9.92
CA HIS A 18 19.73 -3.71 8.63
C HIS A 18 18.49 -2.93 8.18
N ILE A 19 17.29 -3.47 8.41
CA ILE A 19 16.03 -2.76 8.14
C ILE A 19 15.89 -1.57 9.09
N ILE A 20 16.17 -1.76 10.36
CA ILE A 20 16.17 -0.72 11.40
C ILE A 20 17.17 0.40 11.06
N LYS A 21 18.39 0.07 10.61
CA LYS A 21 19.40 1.04 10.22
C LYS A 21 18.97 1.86 9.00
N TYR A 22 18.34 1.26 8.00
CA TYR A 22 17.80 1.99 6.84
C TYR A 22 16.75 3.02 7.28
N PHE A 23 15.82 2.65 8.16
CA PHE A 23 14.82 3.57 8.70
C PHE A 23 15.47 4.67 9.57
N TYR A 24 16.47 4.34 10.39
CA TYR A 24 17.21 5.33 11.18
C TYR A 24 17.92 6.35 10.30
N ASP A 25 18.71 5.89 9.32
CA ASP A 25 19.50 6.75 8.44
C ASP A 25 18.64 7.65 7.55
N LYS A 26 17.46 7.16 7.16
CA LYS A 26 16.54 7.89 6.27
C LYS A 26 15.52 8.76 7.02
N PHE A 27 15.02 8.30 8.15
CA PHE A 27 13.93 8.93 8.90
C PHE A 27 14.30 9.41 10.29
N GLN A 28 15.57 9.28 10.71
CA GLN A 28 16.07 9.68 12.03
C GLN A 28 15.34 9.00 13.20
N ILE A 29 14.89 7.76 13.00
CA ILE A 29 14.24 6.95 14.03
C ILE A 29 15.33 6.22 14.82
N ASN A 30 15.42 6.46 16.14
CA ASN A 30 16.45 5.89 16.98
C ASN A 30 16.31 4.36 17.13
N PRO A 31 17.31 3.54 16.73
CA PRO A 31 17.24 2.09 16.84
C PRO A 31 17.14 1.57 18.28
N PHE A 32 17.62 2.33 19.28
CA PHE A 32 17.49 1.97 20.70
C PHE A 32 16.04 2.04 21.19
N GLU A 33 15.22 2.95 20.64
CA GLU A 33 13.79 2.98 20.92
C GLU A 33 13.09 1.75 20.36
N PHE A 34 13.58 1.20 19.24
CA PHE A 34 13.05 -0.04 18.64
C PHE A 34 13.28 -1.28 19.51
N SER A 35 14.40 -1.39 20.21
CA SER A 35 14.66 -2.53 21.12
C SER A 35 13.80 -2.49 22.38
N PHE A 36 13.42 -1.30 22.84
CA PHE A 36 12.49 -1.08 23.96
C PHE A 36 11.03 -1.33 23.52
N MET A 37 10.73 -1.23 22.21
CA MET A 37 9.41 -1.43 21.62
C MET A 37 9.02 -2.91 21.45
N LYS A 38 9.91 -3.87 21.71
CA LYS A 38 9.64 -5.32 21.52
C LYS A 38 8.36 -5.84 22.19
N ASN A 39 7.76 -5.08 23.10
CA ASN A 39 6.59 -5.50 23.88
C ASN A 39 5.41 -4.52 23.85
N ASN A 40 5.44 -3.45 23.03
CA ASN A 40 4.38 -2.45 23.08
C ASN A 40 3.88 -2.05 21.68
N PHE A 41 3.06 -2.92 21.06
CA PHE A 41 2.45 -2.70 19.73
C PHE A 41 1.70 -1.37 19.63
N CYS A 42 0.95 -1.01 20.67
CA CYS A 42 0.22 0.26 20.71
C CYS A 42 1.15 1.47 20.56
N GLN A 43 2.35 1.43 21.15
CA GLN A 43 3.32 2.52 21.01
C GLN A 43 3.92 2.55 19.59
N ILE A 44 4.18 1.39 18.97
CA ILE A 44 4.66 1.30 17.59
C ILE A 44 3.63 1.90 16.64
N SER A 45 2.39 1.49 16.74
CA SER A 45 1.28 1.99 15.93
C SER A 45 1.15 3.51 16.05
N LYS A 46 1.21 4.05 17.27
CA LYS A 46 1.17 5.49 17.52
C LYS A 46 2.34 6.22 16.86
N ASN A 47 3.56 5.73 17.07
CA ASN A 47 4.78 6.36 16.53
C ASN A 47 4.79 6.34 14.99
N LEU A 48 4.30 5.27 14.37
CA LEU A 48 4.17 5.17 12.92
C LEU A 48 3.21 6.23 12.36
N LYS A 49 2.03 6.37 13.00
CA LYS A 49 1.06 7.39 12.62
C LYS A 49 1.66 8.79 12.73
N GLU A 50 2.26 9.12 13.86
CA GLU A 50 2.87 10.44 14.09
C GLU A 50 4.01 10.72 13.10
N SER A 51 4.84 9.71 12.80
CA SER A 51 5.96 9.84 11.86
C SER A 51 5.48 10.11 10.44
N LEU A 52 4.46 9.40 9.95
CA LEU A 52 3.90 9.60 8.61
C LEU A 52 3.24 10.98 8.47
N LEU A 53 2.49 11.42 9.47
CA LEU A 53 1.91 12.76 9.49
C LEU A 53 3.00 13.85 9.49
N LYS A 54 4.10 13.64 10.23
CA LYS A 54 5.24 14.54 10.24
C LYS A 54 5.98 14.57 8.91
N ILE A 55 6.12 13.43 8.24
CA ILE A 55 6.71 13.33 6.90
C ILE A 55 5.86 14.15 5.91
N ASP A 56 4.56 13.94 5.86
CA ASP A 56 3.65 14.69 4.99
C ASP A 56 3.73 16.19 5.26
N TYR A 57 3.64 16.60 6.52
CA TYR A 57 3.76 17.99 6.92
C TYR A 57 5.08 18.61 6.45
N ASN A 58 6.21 17.93 6.65
CA ASN A 58 7.53 18.42 6.27
C ASN A 58 7.67 18.49 4.73
N LEU A 59 7.15 17.51 4.00
CA LEU A 59 7.14 17.52 2.54
C LEU A 59 6.43 18.76 1.98
N ILE A 60 5.28 19.10 2.53
CA ILE A 60 4.46 20.22 2.06
C ILE A 60 5.03 21.56 2.51
N LYS A 61 5.58 21.66 3.72
CA LYS A 61 6.02 22.94 4.31
C LYS A 61 7.45 23.35 3.95
N THR A 62 8.34 22.40 3.70
CA THR A 62 9.72 22.68 3.31
C THR A 62 9.82 22.82 1.80
N LYS A 63 10.59 23.82 1.34
CA LYS A 63 10.86 23.99 -0.09
C LYS A 63 11.59 22.75 -0.62
N GLN A 64 10.92 21.98 -1.46
CA GLN A 64 11.47 20.81 -2.12
C GLN A 64 12.03 21.16 -3.50
N SER A 65 12.86 20.26 -4.05
CA SER A 65 13.34 20.34 -5.44
C SER A 65 12.32 19.80 -6.46
N PHE A 66 11.18 19.30 -6.00
CA PHE A 66 10.09 18.74 -6.81
C PHE A 66 8.74 19.34 -6.39
N ASP A 67 7.76 19.23 -7.25
CA ASP A 67 6.42 19.77 -7.03
C ASP A 67 5.62 18.88 -6.07
N THR A 68 5.38 19.33 -4.84
CA THR A 68 4.55 18.66 -3.84
C THR A 68 3.08 19.08 -3.90
N GLU A 69 2.74 20.09 -4.69
CA GLU A 69 1.35 20.53 -4.86
C GLU A 69 0.53 19.50 -5.62
N LYS A 70 1.12 18.91 -6.66
CA LYS A 70 0.48 17.95 -7.58
C LYS A 70 1.10 16.56 -7.56
N SER A 71 2.14 16.36 -6.76
CA SER A 71 2.80 15.04 -6.62
C SER A 71 2.56 14.48 -5.25
N GLY A 72 2.24 13.21 -5.22
CA GLY A 72 2.02 12.45 -4.00
C GLY A 72 2.25 10.96 -4.20
N SER A 73 2.04 10.20 -3.14
CA SER A 73 2.19 8.74 -3.16
C SER A 73 1.29 8.09 -2.13
N THR A 74 0.94 6.84 -2.38
CA THR A 74 0.39 5.92 -1.38
C THR A 74 1.48 5.39 -0.46
N VAL A 75 1.08 4.79 0.65
CA VAL A 75 1.97 4.08 1.59
C VAL A 75 1.31 2.79 2.01
N CYS A 76 1.98 1.66 1.81
CA CYS A 76 1.58 0.38 2.38
C CYS A 76 2.83 -0.27 3.02
N ILE A 77 2.87 -0.33 4.36
CA ILE A 77 4.02 -0.80 5.13
C ILE A 77 3.59 -1.94 6.05
N GLY A 78 4.39 -3.01 6.09
CA GLY A 78 4.24 -4.11 7.04
C GLY A 78 5.40 -4.20 8.01
N PHE A 79 5.10 -4.27 9.30
CA PHE A 79 6.05 -4.62 10.36
C PHE A 79 5.71 -5.99 10.90
N LEU A 80 6.62 -6.94 10.69
CA LEU A 80 6.48 -8.30 11.19
C LEU A 80 7.51 -8.55 12.29
N ASN A 81 7.03 -8.90 13.48
CA ASN A 81 7.86 -9.33 14.60
C ASN A 81 7.30 -10.65 15.16
N SER A 82 8.00 -11.76 14.88
CA SER A 82 7.54 -13.10 15.20
C SER A 82 6.16 -13.37 14.56
N LYS A 83 5.12 -13.52 15.35
CA LYS A 83 3.73 -13.73 14.88
C LYS A 83 2.91 -12.44 14.78
N ASN A 84 3.45 -11.31 15.19
CA ASN A 84 2.72 -10.08 15.24
C ASN A 84 3.02 -9.23 14.00
N LEU A 85 1.97 -8.86 13.29
CA LEU A 85 1.99 -8.05 12.09
C LEU A 85 1.27 -6.73 12.35
N ILE A 86 1.94 -5.61 12.07
CA ILE A 86 1.31 -4.29 11.98
C ILE A 86 1.36 -3.88 10.51
N LEU A 87 0.22 -3.50 9.96
CA LEU A 87 0.11 -2.93 8.63
C LEU A 87 -0.34 -1.47 8.73
N VAL A 88 0.28 -0.63 7.94
CA VAL A 88 -0.04 0.80 7.84
C VAL A 88 -0.38 1.12 6.39
N ASN A 89 -1.53 1.73 6.15
CA ASN A 89 -1.98 2.06 4.80
C ASN A 89 -2.42 3.52 4.68
N ILE A 90 -1.95 4.18 3.62
CA ILE A 90 -2.41 5.49 3.13
C ILE A 90 -2.63 5.34 1.62
N GLY A 91 -3.85 5.56 1.15
CA GLY A 91 -4.19 5.43 -0.27
C GLY A 91 -4.80 4.08 -0.60
N ASP A 92 -4.67 3.65 -1.84
CA ASP A 92 -5.33 2.50 -2.43
C ASP A 92 -4.40 1.35 -2.84
N SER A 93 -3.13 1.43 -2.44
CA SER A 93 -2.30 0.23 -2.29
C SER A 93 -2.91 -0.68 -1.24
N ARG A 94 -2.72 -1.98 -1.37
CA ARG A 94 -3.42 -2.97 -0.54
C ARG A 94 -2.48 -4.06 -0.07
N ALA A 95 -2.74 -4.56 1.15
CA ALA A 95 -2.14 -5.77 1.67
C ALA A 95 -3.21 -6.86 1.84
N ILE A 96 -2.88 -8.08 1.42
CA ILE A 96 -3.67 -9.29 1.65
C ILE A 96 -2.86 -10.33 2.39
N LEU A 97 -3.56 -11.19 3.14
CA LEU A 97 -3.04 -12.40 3.76
C LEU A 97 -3.68 -13.61 3.10
N CYS A 98 -2.87 -14.56 2.71
CA CYS A 98 -3.32 -15.83 2.16
C CYS A 98 -3.06 -16.95 3.17
N SER A 99 -4.09 -17.71 3.47
CA SER A 99 -4.10 -18.78 4.47
C SER A 99 -4.56 -20.09 3.84
N CYS A 100 -4.07 -21.22 4.37
CA CYS A 100 -4.49 -22.55 3.99
C CYS A 100 -4.79 -23.36 5.25
N ASN A 101 -6.00 -23.84 5.38
CA ASN A 101 -6.41 -24.64 6.54
C ASN A 101 -5.95 -26.11 6.44
N SER A 102 -6.21 -26.89 7.49
CA SER A 102 -5.87 -28.32 7.56
C SER A 102 -6.59 -29.20 6.53
N GLN A 103 -7.64 -28.69 5.88
CA GLN A 103 -8.38 -29.37 4.81
C GLN A 103 -7.89 -28.94 3.41
N ASN A 104 -6.76 -28.26 3.35
CA ASN A 104 -6.19 -27.68 2.11
C ASN A 104 -7.10 -26.68 1.39
N ILE A 105 -7.94 -25.96 2.15
CA ILE A 105 -8.78 -24.89 1.63
C ILE A 105 -8.03 -23.58 1.76
N TRP A 106 -7.74 -22.94 0.62
CA TRP A 106 -7.10 -21.65 0.53
C TRP A 106 -8.11 -20.51 0.64
N LYS A 107 -7.66 -19.43 1.25
CA LYS A 107 -8.46 -18.19 1.41
C LYS A 107 -7.56 -16.97 1.31
N SER A 108 -7.95 -15.99 0.53
CA SER A 108 -7.42 -14.65 0.58
C SER A 108 -8.22 -13.78 1.55
N SER A 109 -7.54 -12.93 2.31
CA SER A 109 -8.17 -11.98 3.23
C SER A 109 -7.49 -10.62 3.07
N GLN A 110 -8.27 -9.61 2.73
CA GLN A 110 -7.75 -8.24 2.67
C GLN A 110 -7.48 -7.75 4.10
N LEU A 111 -6.24 -7.34 4.38
CA LEU A 111 -5.83 -6.87 5.69
C LEU A 111 -5.87 -5.35 5.83
N THR A 112 -5.73 -4.61 4.73
CA THR A 112 -5.82 -3.15 4.71
C THR A 112 -7.08 -2.70 3.99
N LYS A 113 -7.53 -1.50 4.28
CA LYS A 113 -8.66 -0.89 3.58
C LYS A 113 -8.13 0.12 2.56
N ASP A 114 -8.58 0.02 1.31
CA ASP A 114 -8.32 1.02 0.29
C ASP A 114 -9.03 2.33 0.62
N HIS A 115 -8.36 3.45 0.46
CA HIS A 115 -8.96 4.77 0.67
C HIS A 115 -9.49 5.32 -0.65
N LYS A 116 -10.73 4.99 -0.98
CA LYS A 116 -11.38 5.43 -2.22
C LYS A 116 -12.33 6.61 -1.98
N PRO A 117 -12.39 7.61 -2.89
CA PRO A 117 -13.23 8.80 -2.72
C PRO A 117 -14.72 8.52 -2.53
N LYS A 118 -15.23 7.40 -3.10
CA LYS A 118 -16.64 6.98 -2.99
C LYS A 118 -17.00 6.38 -1.63
N ASP A 119 -16.03 6.01 -0.79
CA ASP A 119 -16.30 5.42 0.53
C ASP A 119 -16.99 6.41 1.42
N LYS A 120 -18.03 5.96 2.12
CA LYS A 120 -18.97 6.83 2.84
C LYS A 120 -18.33 7.86 3.77
N SER A 121 -17.30 7.49 4.52
CA SER A 121 -16.57 8.39 5.44
C SER A 121 -15.68 9.36 4.67
N GLU A 122 -14.96 8.86 3.69
CA GLU A 122 -14.06 9.61 2.82
C GLU A 122 -14.85 10.64 2.00
N TYR A 123 -15.93 10.20 1.34
CA TYR A 123 -16.84 11.04 0.58
C TYR A 123 -17.38 12.22 1.42
N LYS A 124 -17.91 11.92 2.63
CA LYS A 124 -18.45 12.96 3.51
C LYS A 124 -17.39 14.01 3.86
N ARG A 125 -16.17 13.59 4.15
CA ARG A 125 -15.07 14.50 4.48
C ARG A 125 -14.71 15.37 3.30
N ILE A 126 -14.54 14.80 2.09
CA ILE A 126 -14.21 15.52 0.87
C ILE A 126 -15.27 16.58 0.57
N ILE A 127 -16.55 16.22 0.57
CA ILE A 127 -17.64 17.17 0.35
C ILE A 127 -17.66 18.28 1.39
N SER A 128 -17.46 17.94 2.68
CA SER A 128 -17.42 18.93 3.77
C SER A 128 -16.24 19.90 3.66
N SER A 129 -15.15 19.45 3.03
CA SER A 129 -13.95 20.27 2.76
C SER A 129 -14.07 21.11 1.47
N GLY A 130 -15.18 21.05 0.77
CA GLY A 130 -15.43 21.82 -0.45
C GLY A 130 -14.98 21.13 -1.74
N GLY A 131 -14.49 19.89 -1.67
CA GLY A 131 -14.22 19.04 -2.83
C GLY A 131 -15.51 18.46 -3.43
N THR A 132 -15.38 17.85 -4.61
CA THR A 132 -16.40 17.05 -5.26
C THR A 132 -15.87 15.67 -5.59
N VAL A 133 -16.75 14.69 -5.75
CA VAL A 133 -16.38 13.29 -6.10
C VAL A 133 -17.21 12.88 -7.29
N SER A 134 -16.55 12.66 -8.43
CA SER A 134 -17.18 12.19 -9.66
C SER A 134 -16.19 11.37 -10.49
N ARG A 135 -16.69 10.65 -11.48
CA ARG A 135 -15.88 9.99 -12.52
C ARG A 135 -15.50 11.01 -13.60
N MET A 136 -14.55 10.65 -14.43
CA MET A 136 -14.27 11.42 -15.65
C MET A 136 -15.40 11.25 -16.65
N ILE A 137 -15.64 12.30 -17.45
CA ILE A 137 -16.64 12.27 -18.53
C ILE A 137 -15.90 12.15 -19.86
N ASN A 138 -16.26 11.18 -20.66
CA ASN A 138 -15.78 11.05 -22.03
C ASN A 138 -16.68 11.88 -22.98
N ILE A 139 -16.20 13.05 -23.33
CA ILE A 139 -16.94 14.00 -24.21
C ILE A 139 -17.12 13.43 -25.63
N GLU A 140 -16.22 12.53 -26.08
CA GLU A 140 -16.29 11.93 -27.41
C GLU A 140 -17.37 10.83 -27.51
N ASN A 141 -17.77 10.25 -26.37
CA ASN A 141 -18.75 9.15 -26.28
C ASN A 141 -19.99 9.55 -25.46
N ASN A 142 -20.74 10.56 -25.94
CA ASN A 142 -22.04 10.95 -25.35
C ASN A 142 -22.02 11.19 -23.84
N ASP A 143 -20.99 11.82 -23.31
CA ASP A 143 -20.82 12.13 -21.90
C ASP A 143 -20.84 10.90 -20.97
N GLU A 144 -20.34 9.75 -21.44
CA GLU A 144 -20.24 8.54 -20.66
C GLU A 144 -19.23 8.70 -19.51
N GLU A 145 -19.63 8.32 -18.29
CA GLU A 145 -18.73 8.30 -17.14
C GLU A 145 -17.69 7.16 -17.27
N ILE A 146 -16.40 7.50 -17.22
CA ILE A 146 -15.31 6.54 -17.36
C ILE A 146 -14.33 6.57 -16.17
N GLY A 147 -13.65 5.43 -15.92
CA GLY A 147 -12.61 5.31 -14.90
C GLY A 147 -13.14 5.33 -13.46
N PRO A 148 -12.26 5.45 -12.47
CA PRO A 148 -12.62 5.47 -11.05
C PRO A 148 -13.21 6.82 -10.61
N TYR A 149 -13.88 6.83 -9.44
CA TYR A 149 -14.26 8.05 -8.77
C TYR A 149 -13.02 8.82 -8.31
N ARG A 150 -13.01 10.14 -8.56
CA ARG A 150 -11.88 11.04 -8.27
C ARG A 150 -12.31 12.23 -7.45
N VAL A 151 -11.35 12.80 -6.72
CA VAL A 151 -11.50 14.06 -6.00
C VAL A 151 -11.21 15.22 -6.94
N TRP A 152 -12.14 16.18 -7.03
CA TRP A 152 -12.02 17.36 -7.86
C TRP A 152 -12.28 18.63 -7.04
N ASP A 153 -11.79 19.75 -7.49
CA ASP A 153 -12.33 21.03 -7.06
C ASP A 153 -13.74 21.26 -7.66
N LYS A 154 -14.44 22.28 -7.19
CA LYS A 154 -15.80 22.55 -7.66
C LYS A 154 -15.88 22.93 -9.15
N THR A 155 -14.79 23.35 -9.75
CA THR A 155 -14.74 23.75 -11.17
C THR A 155 -14.46 22.56 -12.08
N GLN A 156 -14.06 21.41 -11.53
CA GLN A 156 -13.67 20.18 -12.21
C GLN A 156 -12.55 20.33 -13.26
N ASP A 157 -12.35 21.52 -13.78
CA ASP A 157 -11.39 21.82 -14.86
C ASP A 157 -9.95 22.00 -14.36
N LYS A 158 -9.74 22.15 -13.04
CA LYS A 158 -8.45 22.52 -12.44
C LYS A 158 -7.81 21.45 -11.57
N GLY A 159 -8.33 20.23 -11.57
CA GLY A 159 -7.80 19.09 -10.82
C GLY A 159 -8.17 19.10 -9.34
N PRO A 160 -7.58 18.29 -8.47
CA PRO A 160 -6.42 17.40 -8.74
C PRO A 160 -6.76 16.13 -9.53
N GLY A 161 -8.03 15.71 -9.61
CA GLY A 161 -8.44 14.49 -10.31
C GLY A 161 -7.88 13.21 -9.65
N LEU A 162 -7.75 13.19 -8.33
CA LEU A 162 -7.08 12.13 -7.58
C LEU A 162 -8.01 10.95 -7.32
N ALA A 163 -7.63 9.74 -7.74
CA ALA A 163 -8.44 8.52 -7.61
C ALA A 163 -8.44 7.90 -6.20
N MET A 164 -7.66 8.46 -5.29
CA MET A 164 -7.59 8.07 -3.89
C MET A 164 -8.00 9.20 -2.96
N SER A 165 -8.46 8.89 -1.75
CA SER A 165 -8.92 9.87 -0.76
C SER A 165 -7.90 10.16 0.34
N ARG A 166 -6.75 9.47 0.31
CA ARG A 166 -5.59 9.72 1.19
C ARG A 166 -4.29 9.50 0.44
N SER A 167 -3.30 10.34 0.71
CA SER A 167 -1.94 10.28 0.12
C SER A 167 -0.92 11.01 1.00
N ILE A 168 0.37 10.80 0.76
CA ILE A 168 1.47 11.65 1.21
C ILE A 168 1.76 12.64 0.07
N GLY A 169 1.97 13.93 0.37
CA GLY A 169 2.06 14.98 -0.66
C GLY A 169 0.69 15.43 -1.15
N ASP A 170 0.55 15.70 -2.44
CA ASP A 170 -0.70 16.19 -3.06
C ASP A 170 -1.31 17.40 -2.31
N ALA A 171 -0.51 18.45 -2.08
CA ALA A 171 -0.89 19.57 -1.22
C ALA A 171 -2.16 20.27 -1.71
N GLN A 172 -2.37 20.35 -3.01
CA GLN A 172 -3.61 20.87 -3.59
C GLN A 172 -4.82 20.03 -3.16
N ALA A 173 -4.72 18.71 -3.21
CA ALA A 173 -5.80 17.79 -2.82
C ALA A 173 -6.10 17.84 -1.31
N LYS A 174 -5.12 18.17 -0.48
CA LYS A 174 -5.34 18.34 0.97
C LYS A 174 -6.36 19.45 1.27
N THR A 175 -6.40 20.51 0.48
CA THR A 175 -7.39 21.58 0.65
C THR A 175 -8.82 21.12 0.37
N LEU A 176 -8.97 19.99 -0.33
CA LEU A 176 -10.26 19.37 -0.69
C LEU A 176 -10.61 18.16 0.18
N GLY A 177 -9.87 17.96 1.27
CA GLY A 177 -10.15 16.92 2.23
C GLY A 177 -9.43 15.60 2.01
N VAL A 178 -8.46 15.52 1.10
CA VAL A 178 -7.52 14.37 1.07
C VAL A 178 -6.63 14.41 2.31
N LEU A 179 -6.37 13.28 2.95
CA LEU A 179 -5.60 13.19 4.20
C LEU A 179 -4.31 12.39 4.01
N ALA A 180 -3.34 12.65 4.90
CA ALA A 180 -2.18 11.78 5.11
C ALA A 180 -2.34 10.87 6.35
N GLU A 181 -3.51 10.84 6.95
CA GLU A 181 -3.76 10.03 8.13
C GLU A 181 -3.80 8.55 7.76
N PRO A 182 -2.89 7.70 8.32
CA PRO A 182 -2.89 6.29 8.02
C PRO A 182 -3.98 5.55 8.78
N ASP A 183 -4.53 4.49 8.17
CA ASP A 183 -5.15 3.41 8.90
C ASP A 183 -4.09 2.41 9.34
N ILE A 184 -4.22 1.88 10.56
CA ILE A 184 -3.30 0.91 11.15
C ILE A 184 -4.08 -0.34 11.52
N PHE A 185 -3.56 -1.49 11.10
CA PHE A 185 -4.15 -2.80 11.31
C PHE A 185 -3.15 -3.67 12.05
N GLU A 186 -3.60 -4.34 13.12
CA GLU A 186 -2.81 -5.26 13.91
C GLU A 186 -3.36 -6.68 13.73
N TYR A 187 -2.49 -7.61 13.45
CA TYR A 187 -2.85 -9.00 13.22
C TYR A 187 -1.83 -9.93 13.88
N THR A 188 -2.32 -11.02 14.50
CA THR A 188 -1.46 -12.09 15.02
C THR A 188 -1.52 -13.28 14.09
N LEU A 189 -0.41 -13.59 13.46
CA LEU A 189 -0.27 -14.71 12.53
C LEU A 189 -0.39 -16.05 13.24
N ASN A 190 -0.97 -17.02 12.56
CA ASN A 190 -1.12 -18.39 13.01
C ASN A 190 -0.61 -19.38 11.95
N GLU A 191 -0.58 -20.66 12.26
CA GLU A 191 0.00 -21.72 11.42
C GLU A 191 -0.71 -21.91 10.06
N SER A 192 -1.97 -21.45 9.94
CA SER A 192 -2.68 -21.49 8.67
C SER A 192 -2.23 -20.38 7.71
N ASP A 193 -1.59 -19.32 8.19
CA ASP A 193 -1.15 -18.20 7.38
C ASP A 193 0.11 -18.57 6.59
N LYS A 194 0.08 -18.35 5.27
CA LYS A 194 1.09 -18.85 4.34
C LYS A 194 1.92 -17.75 3.72
N PHE A 195 1.28 -16.69 3.26
CA PHE A 195 2.00 -15.55 2.69
C PHE A 195 1.20 -14.26 2.76
N ILE A 196 1.95 -13.15 2.75
CA ILE A 196 1.43 -11.78 2.70
C ILE A 196 1.83 -11.18 1.36
N VAL A 197 0.92 -10.43 0.75
CA VAL A 197 1.18 -9.65 -0.47
C VAL A 197 0.80 -8.20 -0.21
N CYS A 198 1.74 -7.28 -0.44
CA CYS A 198 1.48 -5.85 -0.51
C CYS A 198 1.71 -5.40 -1.95
N ALA A 199 0.77 -4.70 -2.56
CA ALA A 199 0.92 -4.25 -3.95
C ALA A 199 0.23 -2.89 -4.18
N THR A 200 0.63 -2.23 -5.28
CA THR A 200 0.01 -1.00 -5.78
C THR A 200 -1.26 -1.34 -6.58
N ASP A 201 -2.05 -0.31 -6.89
CA ASP A 201 -3.26 -0.43 -7.73
C ASP A 201 -2.95 -0.93 -9.14
N GLY A 202 -1.71 -0.78 -9.64
CA GLY A 202 -1.27 -1.44 -10.86
C GLY A 202 -1.47 -2.97 -10.86
N VAL A 203 -1.54 -3.60 -9.69
CA VAL A 203 -1.96 -5.00 -9.52
C VAL A 203 -3.48 -5.09 -9.31
N TRP A 204 -4.00 -4.31 -8.35
CA TRP A 204 -5.36 -4.49 -7.84
C TRP A 204 -6.47 -3.97 -8.76
N GLU A 205 -6.14 -3.20 -9.79
CA GLU A 205 -7.11 -2.73 -10.78
C GLU A 205 -7.69 -3.89 -11.60
N TYR A 206 -6.85 -4.88 -11.93
CA TYR A 206 -7.23 -6.00 -12.79
C TYR A 206 -7.16 -7.37 -12.13
N LEU A 207 -6.47 -7.51 -11.01
CA LEU A 207 -6.37 -8.78 -10.30
C LEU A 207 -7.12 -8.69 -8.97
N SER A 208 -8.07 -9.60 -8.77
CA SER A 208 -8.72 -9.77 -7.47
C SER A 208 -7.76 -10.37 -6.43
N ASN A 209 -8.12 -10.29 -5.15
CA ASN A 209 -7.35 -10.92 -4.08
C ASN A 209 -7.17 -12.43 -4.34
N ASP A 210 -8.21 -13.10 -4.85
CA ASP A 210 -8.19 -14.52 -5.16
C ASP A 210 -7.32 -14.83 -6.39
N ASP A 211 -7.33 -13.99 -7.43
CA ASP A 211 -6.43 -14.13 -8.58
C ASP A 211 -4.96 -14.08 -8.18
N VAL A 212 -4.62 -13.16 -7.28
CA VAL A 212 -3.26 -13.03 -6.74
C VAL A 212 -2.92 -14.26 -5.90
N MET A 213 -3.82 -14.69 -5.02
CA MET A 213 -3.63 -15.91 -4.21
C MET A 213 -3.38 -17.14 -5.08
N GLU A 214 -4.24 -17.41 -6.05
CA GLU A 214 -4.11 -18.59 -6.93
C GLU A 214 -2.83 -18.55 -7.76
N THR A 215 -2.37 -17.36 -8.19
CA THR A 215 -1.10 -17.21 -8.92
C THR A 215 0.11 -17.60 -8.06
N ILE A 216 0.09 -17.27 -6.77
CA ILE A 216 1.22 -17.47 -5.86
C ILE A 216 1.19 -18.88 -5.23
N LYS A 217 -0.01 -19.41 -5.01
CA LYS A 217 -0.23 -20.71 -4.35
C LYS A 217 0.63 -21.82 -4.92
N ASP A 218 0.61 -22.01 -6.24
CA ASP A 218 1.35 -23.09 -6.90
C ASP A 218 2.86 -22.96 -6.68
N ILE A 219 3.38 -21.74 -6.69
CA ILE A 219 4.80 -21.45 -6.43
C ILE A 219 5.12 -21.77 -4.98
N TYR A 220 4.26 -21.35 -4.05
CA TYR A 220 4.44 -21.62 -2.61
C TYR A 220 4.41 -23.12 -2.29
N GLU A 221 3.41 -23.86 -2.80
CA GLU A 221 3.26 -25.32 -2.57
C GLU A 221 4.42 -26.13 -3.16
N ASN A 222 5.02 -25.66 -4.26
CA ASN A 222 6.18 -26.29 -4.87
C ASN A 222 7.54 -25.82 -4.30
N ASN A 223 7.54 -25.16 -3.12
CA ASN A 223 8.74 -24.60 -2.48
C ASN A 223 9.53 -23.62 -3.40
N GLY A 224 8.85 -22.93 -4.30
CA GLY A 224 9.42 -21.86 -5.10
C GLY A 224 9.74 -20.63 -4.27
N LYS A 225 10.31 -19.62 -4.87
CA LYS A 225 10.76 -18.40 -4.20
C LYS A 225 9.74 -17.27 -4.29
N ALA A 226 9.75 -16.38 -3.32
CA ALA A 226 8.90 -15.19 -3.32
C ALA A 226 9.22 -14.24 -4.50
N GLU A 227 10.48 -14.21 -4.95
CA GLU A 227 10.88 -13.46 -6.16
C GLU A 227 10.15 -13.97 -7.41
N GLU A 228 10.06 -15.29 -7.60
CA GLU A 228 9.34 -15.90 -8.73
C GLU A 228 7.84 -15.55 -8.68
N ALA A 229 7.28 -15.52 -7.47
CA ALA A 229 5.89 -15.09 -7.26
C ALA A 229 5.70 -13.60 -7.63
N CYS A 230 6.63 -12.71 -7.24
CA CYS A 230 6.59 -11.30 -7.63
C CYS A 230 6.64 -11.14 -9.15
N GLU A 231 7.57 -11.82 -9.83
CA GLU A 231 7.69 -11.77 -11.30
C GLU A 231 6.40 -12.24 -11.98
N MET A 232 5.78 -13.31 -11.47
CA MET A 232 4.54 -13.84 -12.03
C MET A 232 3.37 -12.87 -11.86
N ILE A 233 3.23 -12.24 -10.68
CA ILE A 233 2.18 -11.22 -10.44
C ILE A 233 2.36 -10.03 -11.36
N VAL A 234 3.58 -9.47 -11.45
CA VAL A 234 3.86 -8.33 -12.35
C VAL A 234 3.55 -8.68 -13.80
N LYS A 235 3.95 -9.88 -14.25
CA LYS A 235 3.67 -10.36 -15.60
C LYS A 235 2.17 -10.50 -15.84
N ARG A 236 1.43 -11.13 -14.91
CA ARG A 236 -0.03 -11.32 -15.03
C ARG A 236 -0.76 -9.98 -15.07
N ALA A 237 -0.46 -9.08 -14.14
CA ALA A 237 -1.05 -7.74 -14.12
C ALA A 237 -0.77 -6.98 -15.43
N SER A 238 0.49 -6.99 -15.91
CA SER A 238 0.86 -6.35 -17.18
C SER A 238 0.10 -6.91 -18.38
N LEU A 239 -0.21 -8.21 -18.38
CA LEU A 239 -1.00 -8.83 -19.44
C LEU A 239 -2.47 -8.37 -19.41
N GLU A 240 -3.07 -8.26 -18.22
CA GLU A 240 -4.44 -7.76 -18.08
C GLU A 240 -4.54 -6.29 -18.50
N TRP A 241 -3.59 -5.43 -18.08
CA TRP A 241 -3.51 -4.05 -18.55
C TRP A 241 -3.50 -3.92 -20.08
N ARG A 242 -2.76 -4.80 -20.78
CA ARG A 242 -2.67 -4.78 -22.24
C ARG A 242 -3.95 -5.24 -22.95
N LYS A 243 -4.73 -6.14 -22.32
CA LYS A 243 -6.00 -6.64 -22.90
C LYS A 243 -7.06 -5.54 -22.98
N GLU A 244 -7.11 -4.66 -22.01
CA GLU A 244 -8.08 -3.56 -21.95
C GLU A 244 -7.80 -2.42 -22.95
N ASN A 245 -6.94 -2.64 -23.94
CA ASN A 245 -6.60 -1.68 -25.01
C ASN A 245 -6.00 -0.37 -24.50
N ASN A 246 -5.40 -0.37 -23.34
CA ASN A 246 -4.95 0.84 -22.72
C ASN A 246 -3.64 1.32 -23.31
N LYS A 247 -3.67 2.52 -23.85
CA LYS A 247 -2.46 3.26 -24.22
C LYS A 247 -1.61 3.66 -23.02
N THR A 248 -2.16 3.49 -21.82
CA THR A 248 -1.53 3.82 -20.54
C THR A 248 -1.62 2.63 -19.60
N MET A 249 -0.51 2.19 -19.08
CA MET A 249 -0.37 1.18 -18.04
C MET A 249 0.19 1.87 -16.79
N ASP A 250 -0.38 1.58 -15.63
CA ASP A 250 0.13 2.12 -14.36
C ASP A 250 1.38 1.36 -13.91
N ASP A 251 2.13 1.97 -12.97
CA ASP A 251 3.29 1.33 -12.35
C ASP A 251 2.87 0.16 -11.47
N ILE A 252 3.43 -1.02 -11.78
CA ILE A 252 3.11 -2.27 -11.08
C ILE A 252 4.22 -2.59 -10.09
N SER A 253 3.90 -2.55 -8.79
CA SER A 253 4.83 -2.92 -7.72
C SER A 253 4.18 -3.89 -6.74
N CYS A 254 4.93 -4.92 -6.33
CA CYS A 254 4.49 -5.81 -5.27
C CYS A 254 5.65 -6.27 -4.38
N VAL A 255 5.31 -6.61 -3.14
CA VAL A 255 6.18 -7.26 -2.15
C VAL A 255 5.46 -8.48 -1.63
N ILE A 256 6.13 -9.64 -1.65
CA ILE A 256 5.59 -10.91 -1.18
C ILE A 256 6.48 -11.47 -0.08
N ILE A 257 5.87 -11.92 1.01
CA ILE A 257 6.55 -12.55 2.13
C ILE A 257 5.94 -13.93 2.35
N PHE A 258 6.73 -14.98 2.14
CA PHE A 258 6.36 -16.34 2.52
C PHE A 258 6.59 -16.54 4.02
N LEU A 259 5.55 -17.02 4.71
CA LEU A 259 5.52 -17.16 6.16
C LEU A 259 5.88 -18.59 6.59
N ASN A 260 6.74 -18.70 7.58
CA ASN A 260 7.05 -19.97 8.27
C ASN A 260 6.63 -19.84 9.74
N VAL A 261 5.30 -19.74 9.97
CA VAL A 261 4.74 -19.65 11.32
C VAL A 261 4.70 -21.06 11.95
N LYS A 262 5.51 -21.26 12.98
CA LYS A 262 5.53 -22.48 13.79
C LYS A 262 4.78 -22.29 15.10
#